data_af29e9fefc8d322cd7ef4fa15447fa7e
#
_entry.id   af29e9fefc8d322cd7ef4fa15447fa7e
#
_cell.length_a   1.000
_cell.length_b   1.000
_cell.length_c   1.000
_cell.angle_alpha   90.00
_cell.angle_beta   90.00
_cell.angle_gamma   90.00
#
_symmetry.space_group_name_H-M   'P 1'
#
loop_
_entity.id
_entity.type
_entity.pdbx_description
1 polymer ?
#
loop_
_entity_poly.entity_id
_entity_poly.type
_entity_poly.pdbx_seq_one_letter_code
_entity_poly.pdbx_strand_id
1 'polypeptide(L)'
;MAPNAAPALAGVLETALYVDDMERARAFYEGVLGLEPMFGDARLTAYPVGGRGALLIFRRGAANHTAHLPGGTIPPHDGSGPIHCAFSIAADALPTWEAHLAALGVAVEGRTEWRSSSGAARSVSIYFRDPDGHLLEFATPGLWPRLDFDQHGAKT
;
A
#
# COMPACT_ATOMS: atom_id res chain seq x y z
N MET A 1 12.57 -23.33 31.84
CA MET A 1 13.08 -22.07 31.27
C MET A 1 11.96 -21.43 30.48
N ALA A 2 11.62 -20.20 30.78
CA ALA A 2 10.67 -19.45 29.95
C ALA A 2 11.24 -19.38 28.51
N PRO A 3 10.42 -19.56 27.46
CA PRO A 3 10.89 -19.38 26.10
C PRO A 3 11.46 -17.95 25.98
N ASN A 4 12.66 -17.82 25.42
CA ASN A 4 13.26 -16.51 25.15
C ASN A 4 12.24 -15.70 24.34
N ALA A 5 11.94 -14.48 24.79
CA ALA A 5 11.08 -13.57 24.06
C ALA A 5 11.68 -13.37 22.64
N ALA A 6 10.81 -13.37 21.63
CA ALA A 6 11.26 -13.10 20.26
C ALA A 6 11.91 -11.71 20.18
N PRO A 7 12.97 -11.55 19.40
CA PRO A 7 13.54 -10.22 19.12
C PRO A 7 12.50 -9.28 18.51
N ALA A 8 12.64 -7.98 18.76
CA ALA A 8 11.72 -6.98 18.23
C ALA A 8 11.86 -6.84 16.69
N LEU A 9 10.73 -6.72 16.01
CA LEU A 9 10.68 -6.26 14.61
C LEU A 9 10.73 -4.74 14.56
N ALA A 10 11.46 -4.19 13.59
CA ALA A 10 11.54 -2.74 13.39
C ALA A 10 10.32 -2.17 12.64
N GLY A 11 9.63 -3.00 11.87
CA GLY A 11 8.45 -2.60 11.09
C GLY A 11 8.19 -3.55 9.91
N VAL A 12 7.19 -3.20 9.11
CA VAL A 12 6.96 -3.83 7.79
C VAL A 12 7.83 -3.08 6.78
N LEU A 13 8.81 -3.77 6.20
CA LEU A 13 9.72 -3.19 5.22
C LEU A 13 9.07 -3.05 3.85
N GLU A 14 8.38 -4.11 3.41
CA GLU A 14 7.75 -4.16 2.09
C GLU A 14 6.50 -5.02 2.12
N THR A 15 5.59 -4.71 1.19
CA THR A 15 4.41 -5.53 0.89
C THR A 15 4.26 -5.67 -0.61
N ALA A 16 3.65 -6.76 -1.07
CA ALA A 16 3.53 -7.06 -2.49
C ALA A 16 2.06 -7.18 -2.93
N LEU A 17 1.77 -6.62 -4.10
CA LEU A 17 0.56 -6.88 -4.87
C LEU A 17 0.95 -7.55 -6.19
N TYR A 18 0.05 -8.36 -6.74
CA TYR A 18 0.30 -9.13 -7.95
C TYR A 18 -0.70 -8.72 -9.04
N VAL A 19 -0.19 -8.33 -10.21
CA VAL A 19 -0.98 -7.76 -11.30
C VAL A 19 -0.76 -8.55 -12.60
N ASP A 20 -1.75 -8.53 -13.47
CA ASP A 20 -1.65 -9.22 -14.77
C ASP A 20 -0.89 -8.40 -15.81
N ASP A 21 -0.99 -7.07 -15.75
CA ASP A 21 -0.40 -6.14 -16.70
C ASP A 21 0.37 -5.03 -16.01
N MET A 22 1.70 -5.05 -16.18
CA MET A 22 2.62 -4.10 -15.54
C MET A 22 2.48 -2.67 -16.08
N GLU A 23 2.17 -2.48 -17.37
CA GLU A 23 1.99 -1.13 -17.92
C GLU A 23 0.73 -0.49 -17.37
N ARG A 24 -0.36 -1.24 -17.34
CA ARG A 24 -1.63 -0.81 -16.76
C ARG A 24 -1.49 -0.50 -15.28
N ALA A 25 -0.78 -1.36 -14.54
CA ALA A 25 -0.50 -1.12 -13.13
C ALA A 25 0.33 0.15 -12.90
N ARG A 26 1.43 0.33 -13.66
CA ARG A 26 2.25 1.55 -13.57
C ARG A 26 1.45 2.80 -13.89
N ALA A 27 0.64 2.78 -14.95
CA ALA A 27 -0.22 3.91 -15.29
C ALA A 27 -1.14 4.31 -14.14
N PHE A 28 -1.61 3.34 -13.34
CA PHE A 28 -2.41 3.59 -12.16
C PHE A 28 -1.57 4.07 -10.97
N TYR A 29 -0.56 3.32 -10.55
CA TYR A 29 0.21 3.64 -9.34
C TYR A 29 1.04 4.93 -9.50
N GLU A 30 1.54 5.22 -10.69
CA GLU A 30 2.28 6.45 -11.00
C GLU A 30 1.32 7.60 -11.37
N GLY A 31 0.33 7.35 -12.23
CA GLY A 31 -0.56 8.40 -12.73
C GLY A 31 -1.69 8.77 -11.78
N VAL A 32 -2.26 7.81 -11.04
CA VAL A 32 -3.36 8.08 -10.09
C VAL A 32 -2.83 8.33 -8.68
N LEU A 33 -1.93 7.47 -8.18
CA LEU A 33 -1.41 7.62 -6.81
C LEU A 33 -0.18 8.53 -6.71
N GLY A 34 0.41 8.93 -7.84
CA GLY A 34 1.57 9.80 -7.89
C GLY A 34 2.84 9.17 -7.29
N LEU A 35 2.94 7.83 -7.30
CA LEU A 35 4.11 7.15 -6.80
C LEU A 35 5.25 7.21 -7.81
N GLU A 36 6.47 7.47 -7.34
CA GLU A 36 7.67 7.47 -8.17
C GLU A 36 8.43 6.15 -7.95
N PRO A 37 8.73 5.37 -9.02
CA PRO A 37 9.40 4.11 -8.85
C PRO A 37 10.87 4.31 -8.43
N MET A 38 11.34 3.57 -7.42
CA MET A 38 12.76 3.49 -7.06
C MET A 38 13.48 2.33 -7.78
N PHE A 39 12.73 1.37 -8.31
CA PHE A 39 13.22 0.26 -9.12
C PHE A 39 12.08 -0.26 -10.02
N GLY A 40 12.44 -0.73 -11.21
CA GLY A 40 11.47 -1.38 -12.10
C GLY A 40 12.14 -2.18 -13.20
N ASP A 41 11.57 -3.36 -13.46
CA ASP A 41 11.88 -4.22 -14.62
C ASP A 41 10.59 -4.82 -15.20
N ALA A 42 10.69 -5.82 -16.06
CA ALA A 42 9.53 -6.50 -16.65
C ALA A 42 8.75 -7.37 -15.63
N ARG A 43 9.31 -7.65 -14.48
CA ARG A 43 8.81 -8.56 -13.47
C ARG A 43 8.18 -7.85 -12.29
N LEU A 44 8.78 -6.72 -11.84
CA LEU A 44 8.31 -5.97 -10.70
C LEU A 44 8.61 -4.47 -10.84
N THR A 45 7.82 -3.67 -10.13
CA THR A 45 8.14 -2.27 -9.85
C THR A 45 8.04 -2.04 -8.34
N ALA A 46 9.02 -1.34 -7.77
CA ALA A 46 9.07 -1.01 -6.36
C ALA A 46 8.90 0.49 -6.15
N TYR A 47 7.97 0.87 -5.28
CA TYR A 47 7.65 2.25 -4.94
C TYR A 47 7.94 2.50 -3.45
N PRO A 48 8.70 3.55 -3.09
CA PRO A 48 8.77 3.98 -1.71
C PRO A 48 7.44 4.61 -1.31
N VAL A 49 6.93 4.26 -0.14
CA VAL A 49 5.68 4.82 0.38
C VAL A 49 5.93 5.45 1.74
N GLY A 50 5.74 6.76 1.84
CA GLY A 50 5.88 7.51 3.08
C GLY A 50 7.28 7.44 3.71
N GLY A 51 8.31 7.04 2.96
CA GLY A 51 9.68 6.91 3.46
C GLY A 51 9.91 5.82 4.52
N ARG A 52 8.93 4.93 4.74
CA ARG A 52 8.97 3.91 5.79
C ARG A 52 8.90 2.48 5.30
N GLY A 53 8.43 2.27 4.09
CA GLY A 53 8.30 0.96 3.49
C GLY A 53 8.14 1.04 1.98
N ALA A 54 8.17 -0.10 1.33
CA ALA A 54 8.01 -0.23 -0.09
C ALA A 54 6.72 -0.98 -0.45
N LEU A 55 6.06 -0.51 -1.50
CA LEU A 55 5.05 -1.26 -2.21
C LEU A 55 5.69 -1.90 -3.44
N LEU A 56 5.63 -3.21 -3.52
CA LEU A 56 6.11 -3.99 -4.65
C LEU A 56 4.92 -4.40 -5.53
N ILE A 57 4.96 -4.07 -6.80
CA ILE A 57 3.99 -4.56 -7.78
C ILE A 57 4.67 -5.61 -8.63
N PHE A 58 4.26 -6.87 -8.46
CA PHE A 58 4.79 -7.99 -9.23
C PHE A 58 3.85 -8.35 -10.38
N ARG A 59 4.40 -8.65 -11.54
CA ARG A 59 3.65 -9.34 -12.59
C ARG A 59 3.33 -10.76 -12.09
N ARG A 60 2.05 -11.13 -12.12
CA ARG A 60 1.59 -12.46 -11.70
C ARG A 60 2.32 -13.55 -12.47
N GLY A 61 2.76 -14.59 -11.76
CA GLY A 61 3.57 -15.68 -12.30
C GLY A 61 5.06 -15.37 -12.46
N ALA A 62 5.50 -14.11 -12.32
CA ALA A 62 6.91 -13.75 -12.53
C ALA A 62 7.84 -14.10 -11.35
N ALA A 63 7.27 -14.38 -10.19
CA ALA A 63 8.03 -14.75 -9.00
C ALA A 63 7.68 -16.17 -8.49
N ASN A 64 7.01 -17.00 -9.30
CA ASN A 64 6.58 -18.35 -8.94
C ASN A 64 7.69 -19.40 -9.03
N HIS A 65 8.94 -19.00 -9.23
CA HIS A 65 10.13 -19.84 -9.25
C HIS A 65 11.19 -19.27 -8.32
N THR A 66 12.07 -20.13 -7.82
CA THR A 66 13.24 -19.67 -7.05
C THR A 66 14.11 -18.76 -7.89
N ALA A 67 14.33 -17.54 -7.43
CA ALA A 67 15.29 -16.62 -8.03
C ALA A 67 16.69 -16.88 -7.48
N HIS A 68 17.68 -16.99 -8.37
CA HIS A 68 19.07 -17.18 -8.02
C HIS A 68 19.83 -15.87 -8.22
N LEU A 69 20.45 -15.38 -7.17
CA LEU A 69 21.24 -14.16 -7.13
C LEU A 69 22.69 -14.48 -6.75
N PRO A 70 23.65 -13.59 -7.02
CA PRO A 70 25.04 -13.81 -6.61
C PRO A 70 25.20 -14.06 -5.11
N GLY A 71 24.32 -13.47 -4.27
CA GLY A 71 24.37 -13.59 -2.81
C GLY A 71 23.49 -14.70 -2.22
N GLY A 72 22.73 -15.44 -3.03
CA GLY A 72 21.83 -16.46 -2.53
C GLY A 72 20.59 -16.67 -3.37
N THR A 73 19.51 -17.16 -2.74
CA THR A 73 18.27 -17.47 -3.43
C THR A 73 17.07 -16.82 -2.74
N ILE A 74 16.07 -16.45 -3.53
CA ILE A 74 14.75 -16.03 -3.05
C ILE A 74 13.77 -17.16 -3.37
N PRO A 75 13.11 -17.74 -2.37
CA PRO A 75 12.06 -18.72 -2.60
C PRO A 75 10.90 -18.16 -3.44
N PRO A 76 10.14 -19.00 -4.14
CA PRO A 76 9.04 -18.55 -4.95
C PRO A 76 7.91 -17.97 -4.10
N HIS A 77 7.23 -16.98 -4.68
CA HIS A 77 5.98 -16.42 -4.16
C HIS A 77 5.10 -15.96 -5.33
N ASP A 78 3.81 -15.89 -5.11
CA ASP A 78 2.83 -15.36 -6.07
C ASP A 78 1.53 -15.06 -5.34
N GLY A 79 0.57 -14.46 -6.03
CA GLY A 79 -0.75 -14.15 -5.49
C GLY A 79 -1.82 -14.09 -6.55
N SER A 80 -3.05 -14.40 -6.15
CA SER A 80 -4.23 -14.33 -7.00
C SER A 80 -5.42 -13.77 -6.24
N GLY A 81 -6.42 -13.28 -6.97
CA GLY A 81 -7.59 -12.63 -6.41
C GLY A 81 -7.31 -11.21 -5.87
N PRO A 82 -8.36 -10.53 -5.40
CA PRO A 82 -8.23 -9.18 -4.86
C PRO A 82 -7.54 -9.20 -3.51
N ILE A 83 -6.49 -8.40 -3.40
CA ILE A 83 -5.71 -8.19 -2.16
C ILE A 83 -6.09 -6.81 -1.61
N HIS A 84 -5.91 -6.59 -0.31
CA HIS A 84 -6.17 -5.32 0.33
C HIS A 84 -4.87 -4.63 0.75
N CYS A 85 -4.78 -3.32 0.44
CA CYS A 85 -3.69 -2.46 0.87
C CYS A 85 -4.24 -1.09 1.29
N ALA A 86 -3.83 -0.60 2.46
CA ALA A 86 -4.23 0.70 2.98
C ALA A 86 -3.04 1.66 3.03
N PHE A 87 -3.27 2.89 2.59
CA PHE A 87 -2.32 4.00 2.67
C PHE A 87 -2.82 5.02 3.69
N SER A 88 -1.93 5.49 4.55
CA SER A 88 -2.23 6.63 5.41
C SER A 88 -2.12 7.92 4.62
N ILE A 89 -3.10 8.80 4.79
CA ILE A 89 -3.12 10.15 4.23
C ILE A 89 -3.33 11.17 5.35
N ALA A 90 -2.89 12.41 5.15
CA ALA A 90 -3.20 13.49 6.08
C ALA A 90 -4.73 13.73 6.12
N ALA A 91 -5.25 14.09 7.30
CA ALA A 91 -6.69 14.25 7.49
C ALA A 91 -7.29 15.35 6.59
N ASP A 92 -6.56 16.43 6.38
CA ASP A 92 -6.93 17.56 5.53
C ASP A 92 -6.77 17.28 4.03
N ALA A 93 -6.02 16.23 3.66
CA ALA A 93 -5.86 15.82 2.27
C ALA A 93 -7.04 14.97 1.74
N LEU A 94 -7.91 14.45 2.61
CA LEU A 94 -8.99 13.55 2.21
C LEU A 94 -9.92 14.15 1.13
N PRO A 95 -10.43 15.41 1.26
CA PRO A 95 -11.28 15.99 0.22
C PRO A 95 -10.56 16.16 -1.13
N THR A 96 -9.26 16.46 -1.08
CA THR A 96 -8.43 16.59 -2.29
C THR A 96 -8.28 15.22 -2.97
N TRP A 97 -8.06 14.15 -2.22
CA TRP A 97 -7.99 12.81 -2.76
C TRP A 97 -9.32 12.35 -3.35
N GLU A 98 -10.45 12.62 -2.68
CA GLU A 98 -11.78 12.30 -3.22
C GLU A 98 -12.02 13.01 -4.56
N ALA A 99 -11.69 14.30 -4.66
CA ALA A 99 -11.81 15.07 -5.88
C ALA A 99 -10.85 14.58 -6.99
N HIS A 100 -9.61 14.22 -6.63
CA HIS A 100 -8.61 13.71 -7.56
C HIS A 100 -9.02 12.35 -8.16
N LEU A 101 -9.46 11.40 -7.34
CA LEU A 101 -9.95 10.12 -7.80
C LEU A 101 -11.15 10.29 -8.75
N ALA A 102 -12.10 11.15 -8.39
CA ALA A 102 -13.26 11.46 -9.23
C ALA A 102 -12.85 12.07 -10.58
N ALA A 103 -11.90 13.01 -10.59
CA ALA A 103 -11.41 13.64 -11.82
C ALA A 103 -10.73 12.64 -12.77
N LEU A 104 -10.13 11.58 -12.23
CA LEU A 104 -9.49 10.50 -13.00
C LEU A 104 -10.42 9.31 -13.28
N GLY A 105 -11.70 9.43 -12.92
CA GLY A 105 -12.69 8.37 -13.16
C GLY A 105 -12.52 7.13 -12.28
N VAL A 106 -11.79 7.24 -11.17
CA VAL A 106 -11.65 6.15 -10.19
C VAL A 106 -12.80 6.23 -9.20
N ALA A 107 -13.66 5.22 -9.21
CA ALA A 107 -14.82 5.17 -8.34
C ALA A 107 -14.43 4.88 -6.88
N VAL A 108 -14.93 5.69 -5.95
CA VAL A 108 -14.92 5.38 -4.52
C VAL A 108 -16.09 4.45 -4.24
N GLU A 109 -15.80 3.19 -3.89
CA GLU A 109 -16.80 2.15 -3.65
C GLU A 109 -17.38 2.18 -2.23
N GLY A 110 -16.67 2.78 -1.30
CA GLY A 110 -17.08 2.86 0.09
C GLY A 110 -16.40 4.00 0.84
N ARG A 111 -17.10 4.47 1.88
CA ARG A 111 -16.60 5.46 2.82
C ARG A 111 -17.02 5.07 4.23
N THR A 112 -16.07 4.97 5.14
CA THR A 112 -16.32 4.58 6.54
C THR A 112 -15.79 5.65 7.47
N GLU A 113 -16.62 6.10 8.38
CA GLU A 113 -16.22 6.93 9.51
C GLU A 113 -16.02 6.03 10.73
N TRP A 114 -14.78 5.90 11.15
CA TRP A 114 -14.41 5.11 12.31
C TRP A 114 -14.64 5.92 13.59
N ARG A 115 -15.36 5.33 14.54
CA ARG A 115 -15.73 5.98 15.79
C ARG A 115 -15.18 5.24 16.99
N SER A 116 -14.91 5.96 18.07
CA SER A 116 -14.61 5.38 19.37
C SER A 116 -15.86 4.78 20.01
N SER A 117 -15.70 4.04 21.09
CA SER A 117 -16.82 3.54 21.91
C SER A 117 -17.69 4.67 22.48
N SER A 118 -17.17 5.87 22.63
CA SER A 118 -17.92 7.08 23.04
C SER A 118 -18.66 7.74 21.87
N GLY A 119 -18.53 7.22 20.62
CA GLY A 119 -19.13 7.79 19.42
C GLY A 119 -18.34 8.91 18.75
N ALA A 120 -17.20 9.35 19.32
CA ALA A 120 -16.35 10.37 18.71
C ALA A 120 -15.68 9.84 17.42
N ALA A 121 -15.67 10.68 16.37
CA ALA A 121 -14.97 10.38 15.13
C ALA A 121 -13.46 10.25 15.40
N ARG A 122 -12.82 9.22 14.84
CA ARG A 122 -11.39 8.92 15.00
C ARG A 122 -10.64 8.99 13.70
N SER A 123 -11.19 8.43 12.64
CA SER A 123 -10.59 8.30 11.34
C SER A 123 -11.66 8.18 10.27
N VAL A 124 -11.31 8.47 9.03
CA VAL A 124 -12.15 8.22 7.86
C VAL A 124 -11.36 7.41 6.86
N SER A 125 -12.00 6.39 6.32
CA SER A 125 -11.46 5.59 5.22
C SER A 125 -12.31 5.74 3.97
N ILE A 126 -11.68 5.80 2.80
CA ILE A 126 -12.30 5.64 1.49
C ILE A 126 -11.69 4.45 0.77
N TYR A 127 -12.50 3.73 0.03
CA TYR A 127 -12.11 2.49 -0.64
C TYR A 127 -12.31 2.59 -2.14
N PHE A 128 -11.33 2.12 -2.90
CA PHE A 128 -11.37 2.12 -4.36
C PHE A 128 -10.56 0.92 -4.90
N ARG A 129 -10.59 0.70 -6.22
CA ARG A 129 -9.89 -0.43 -6.83
C ARG A 129 -8.77 0.02 -7.74
N ASP A 130 -7.70 -0.76 -7.74
CA ASP A 130 -6.72 -0.72 -8.82
C ASP A 130 -7.23 -1.48 -10.06
N PRO A 131 -6.54 -1.43 -11.21
CA PRO A 131 -7.00 -2.11 -12.44
C PRO A 131 -7.09 -3.63 -12.35
N ASP A 132 -6.42 -4.26 -11.39
CA ASP A 132 -6.48 -5.72 -11.16
C ASP A 132 -7.52 -6.11 -10.10
N GLY A 133 -8.27 -5.13 -9.58
CA GLY A 133 -9.34 -5.34 -8.62
C GLY A 133 -8.86 -5.40 -7.16
N HIS A 134 -7.62 -5.07 -6.88
CA HIS A 134 -7.16 -4.96 -5.50
C HIS A 134 -7.90 -3.85 -4.77
N LEU A 135 -8.34 -4.13 -3.54
CA LEU A 135 -9.01 -3.15 -2.71
C LEU A 135 -7.98 -2.24 -2.07
N LEU A 136 -7.93 -1.00 -2.53
CA LEU A 136 -7.09 0.03 -1.95
C LEU A 136 -7.92 0.90 -1.00
N GLU A 137 -7.26 1.38 0.04
CA GLU A 137 -7.85 2.24 1.05
C GLU A 137 -6.98 3.45 1.28
N PHE A 138 -7.57 4.63 1.34
CA PHE A 138 -6.97 5.78 1.99
C PHE A 138 -7.59 5.96 3.37
N ALA A 139 -6.77 5.96 4.40
CA ALA A 139 -7.20 6.14 5.77
C ALA A 139 -6.54 7.37 6.40
N THR A 140 -7.34 8.22 7.04
CA THR A 140 -6.82 9.32 7.86
C THR A 140 -6.27 8.79 9.18
N PRO A 141 -5.41 9.55 9.89
CA PRO A 141 -4.82 9.11 11.16
C PRO A 141 -5.87 8.71 12.21
N GLY A 142 -5.47 7.85 13.14
CA GLY A 142 -6.32 7.41 14.24
C GLY A 142 -7.10 6.11 13.98
N LEU A 143 -7.00 5.51 12.81
CA LEU A 143 -7.62 4.20 12.54
C LEU A 143 -7.06 3.11 13.46
N TRP A 144 -5.76 3.01 13.54
CA TRP A 144 -5.09 2.04 14.39
C TRP A 144 -4.40 2.70 15.57
N PRO A 145 -4.68 2.28 16.82
CA PRO A 145 -3.97 2.79 17.99
C PRO A 145 -2.49 2.41 17.91
N ARG A 146 -1.60 3.31 18.33
CA ARG A 146 -0.15 3.17 18.34
C ARG A 146 0.53 3.24 16.96
N LEU A 147 -0.20 3.47 15.88
CA LEU A 147 0.38 3.84 14.60
C LEU A 147 0.31 5.35 14.46
N ASP A 148 1.47 5.98 14.43
CA ASP A 148 1.61 7.41 14.26
C ASP A 148 2.23 7.68 12.89
N PHE A 149 1.41 8.22 11.99
CA PHE A 149 1.83 8.66 10.66
C PHE A 149 1.94 10.19 10.57
N ASP A 150 1.57 10.91 11.64
CA ASP A 150 1.54 12.38 11.64
C ASP A 150 2.91 13.03 11.84
N GLN A 151 3.90 12.31 12.38
CA GLN A 151 5.17 12.87 12.83
C GLN A 151 6.17 13.16 11.69
N HIS A 152 5.82 12.92 10.42
CA HIS A 152 6.73 13.15 9.29
C HIS A 152 6.01 13.78 8.09
N GLY A 153 5.41 14.92 8.32
CA GLY A 153 5.21 15.90 7.26
C GLY A 153 6.59 16.23 6.69
N ALA A 154 6.72 16.13 5.37
CA ALA A 154 7.93 16.35 4.60
C ALA A 154 8.86 17.38 5.23
N LYS A 155 10.02 16.92 5.69
CA LYS A 155 11.18 17.81 5.72
C LYS A 155 11.83 17.69 4.36
N THR A 156 11.61 18.76 3.58
CA THR A 156 12.34 19.09 2.36
C THR A 156 13.84 18.88 2.50
#